data_bf0d2c5160b60415cf9a84d40fe4dfd7
#
_entry.id   bf0d2c5160b60415cf9a84d40fe4dfd7
#
_cell.length_a   1.000
_cell.length_b   1.000
_cell.length_c   1.000
_cell.angle_alpha   90.00
_cell.angle_beta   90.00
_cell.angle_gamma   90.00
#
_symmetry.space_group_name_H-M   'P 1'
#
loop_
_entity.id
_entity.type
_entity.pdbx_description
1 polymer ?
#
loop_
_entity_poly.entity_id
_entity_poly.type
_entity_poly.pdbx_seq_one_letter_code
_entity_poly.pdbx_strand_id
1 'polypeptide(L)'
;IYDNIAIVSTNSYIFNGTILDNLMVANKSASEKEIVKALKTARLYDFVNSLKDGLLTYVGQSGSNLSGGQKQRLALARAILSNREMIIFDEATSNIDVESEENIWKAIYDLSKKKTILVISHRLANVKDAKKIYVLNKGKLVEEGSHDSLMQNKSYYFDMVNKQEELELSLIHI
;
A
#
# COMPACT_ATOMS: atom_id res chain seq x y z
N ILE A 1 -15.55 -4.58 14.55
CA ILE A 1 -15.19 -4.06 13.21
C ILE A 1 -13.67 -3.96 13.08
N TYR A 2 -12.97 -3.31 14.05
CA TYR A 2 -11.51 -3.09 13.96
C TYR A 2 -10.66 -4.37 14.00
N ASP A 3 -11.18 -5.47 14.54
CA ASP A 3 -10.45 -6.75 14.63
C ASP A 3 -10.23 -7.43 13.29
N ASN A 4 -11.00 -7.08 12.26
CA ASN A 4 -10.93 -7.69 10.92
C ASN A 4 -10.29 -6.79 9.87
N ILE A 5 -9.84 -5.58 10.25
CA ILE A 5 -9.30 -4.58 9.31
C ILE A 5 -7.86 -4.24 9.69
N ALA A 6 -6.96 -4.29 8.71
CA ALA A 6 -5.63 -3.69 8.80
C ALA A 6 -5.59 -2.41 7.95
N ILE A 7 -4.85 -1.41 8.40
CA ILE A 7 -4.69 -0.14 7.68
C ILE A 7 -3.21 0.09 7.41
N VAL A 8 -2.89 0.44 6.18
CA VAL A 8 -1.57 0.90 5.72
C VAL A 8 -1.75 2.31 5.19
N SER A 9 -1.18 3.29 5.86
CA SER A 9 -1.25 4.71 5.48
C SER A 9 0.12 5.26 5.12
N THR A 10 0.17 6.43 4.47
CA THR A 10 1.41 7.13 4.12
C THR A 10 2.35 7.29 5.31
N ASN A 11 1.81 7.57 6.49
CA ASN A 11 2.57 7.80 7.72
C ASN A 11 2.47 6.62 8.68
N SER A 12 2.51 5.38 8.16
CA SER A 12 2.52 4.19 9.01
C SER A 12 3.67 4.25 10.00
N TYR A 13 3.34 4.25 11.30
CA TYR A 13 4.32 4.38 12.37
C TYR A 13 5.25 3.16 12.43
N ILE A 14 6.56 3.41 12.45
CA ILE A 14 7.60 2.41 12.68
C ILE A 14 8.08 2.57 14.12
N PHE A 15 7.95 1.49 14.89
CA PHE A 15 8.37 1.46 16.29
C PHE A 15 9.89 1.45 16.40
N ASN A 16 10.39 2.09 17.44
CA ASN A 16 11.78 2.03 17.82
C ASN A 16 12.14 0.61 18.31
N GLY A 17 13.05 -0.06 17.63
CA GLY A 17 13.39 -1.46 17.88
C GLY A 17 13.95 -2.12 16.63
N THR A 18 13.92 -3.42 16.57
CA THR A 18 14.36 -4.20 15.42
C THR A 18 13.26 -4.33 14.36
N ILE A 19 13.60 -4.79 13.15
CA ILE A 19 12.63 -5.17 12.13
C ILE A 19 11.68 -6.25 12.68
N LEU A 20 12.24 -7.22 13.42
CA LEU A 20 11.47 -8.29 14.05
C LEU A 20 10.46 -7.73 15.06
N ASP A 21 10.87 -6.82 15.94
CA ASP A 21 9.97 -6.19 16.91
C ASP A 21 8.79 -5.51 16.20
N ASN A 22 9.08 -4.80 15.13
CA ASN A 22 8.04 -4.16 14.32
C ASN A 22 7.05 -5.15 13.71
N LEU A 23 7.49 -6.31 13.27
CA LEU A 23 6.62 -7.35 12.73
C LEU A 23 5.80 -8.03 13.83
N MET A 24 6.41 -8.31 14.98
CA MET A 24 5.78 -8.99 16.12
C MET A 24 4.68 -8.15 16.80
N VAL A 25 4.65 -6.83 16.59
CA VAL A 25 3.50 -5.98 17.01
C VAL A 25 2.20 -6.43 16.36
N ALA A 26 2.26 -6.91 15.12
CA ALA A 26 1.07 -7.35 14.38
C ALA A 26 0.59 -8.74 14.79
N ASN A 27 1.53 -9.63 15.13
CA ASN A 27 1.24 -10.99 15.58
C ASN A 27 2.40 -11.50 16.45
N LYS A 28 2.21 -11.49 17.77
CA LYS A 28 3.23 -11.90 18.75
C LYS A 28 3.61 -13.38 18.69
N SER A 29 2.76 -14.21 18.12
CA SER A 29 2.95 -15.66 17.99
C SER A 29 3.31 -16.10 16.57
N ALA A 30 3.64 -15.14 15.69
CA ALA A 30 4.00 -15.45 14.32
C ALA A 30 5.24 -16.35 14.25
N SER A 31 5.13 -17.44 13.52
CA SER A 31 6.26 -18.30 13.20
C SER A 31 7.21 -17.64 12.23
N GLU A 32 8.47 -18.06 12.23
CA GLU A 32 9.48 -17.61 11.25
C GLU A 32 9.00 -17.77 9.80
N LYS A 33 8.31 -18.88 9.51
CA LYS A 33 7.74 -19.15 8.18
C LYS A 33 6.69 -18.11 7.78
N GLU A 34 5.85 -17.67 8.70
CA GLU A 34 4.85 -16.62 8.44
C GLU A 34 5.52 -15.26 8.25
N ILE A 35 6.53 -14.95 9.04
CA ILE A 35 7.33 -13.71 8.92
C ILE A 35 7.99 -13.67 7.53
N VAL A 36 8.69 -14.72 7.13
CA VAL A 36 9.34 -14.82 5.81
C VAL A 36 8.31 -14.67 4.70
N LYS A 37 7.14 -15.32 4.81
CA LYS A 37 6.07 -15.20 3.84
C LYS A 37 5.53 -13.77 3.75
N ALA A 38 5.32 -13.09 4.87
CA ALA A 38 4.86 -11.70 4.90
C ALA A 38 5.88 -10.76 4.26
N LEU A 39 7.17 -10.92 4.58
CA LEU A 39 8.25 -10.14 3.97
C LEU A 39 8.35 -10.35 2.45
N LYS A 40 8.26 -11.60 1.98
CA LYS A 40 8.27 -11.91 0.54
C LYS A 40 7.07 -11.29 -0.17
N THR A 41 5.88 -11.40 0.40
CA THR A 41 4.67 -10.80 -0.17
C THR A 41 4.77 -9.27 -0.19
N ALA A 42 5.33 -8.65 0.84
CA ALA A 42 5.57 -7.20 0.91
C ALA A 42 6.80 -6.73 0.09
N ARG A 43 7.48 -7.63 -0.63
CA ARG A 43 8.69 -7.31 -1.42
C ARG A 43 9.82 -6.68 -0.58
N LEU A 44 9.94 -7.09 0.68
CA LEU A 44 10.93 -6.58 1.62
C LEU A 44 11.98 -7.63 2.01
N TYR A 45 11.76 -8.90 1.66
CA TYR A 45 12.59 -10.03 2.09
C TYR A 45 14.06 -9.88 1.67
N ASP A 46 14.32 -9.56 0.41
CA ASP A 46 15.70 -9.48 -0.12
C ASP A 46 16.48 -8.34 0.55
N PHE A 47 15.80 -7.20 0.78
CA PHE A 47 16.39 -6.10 1.55
C PHE A 47 16.76 -6.56 2.97
N VAL A 48 15.82 -7.16 3.71
CA VAL A 48 16.09 -7.63 5.08
C VAL A 48 17.22 -8.66 5.10
N ASN A 49 17.25 -9.57 4.14
CA ASN A 49 18.28 -10.62 4.05
C ASN A 49 19.65 -10.08 3.63
N SER A 50 19.73 -8.90 3.01
CA SER A 50 21.00 -8.23 2.68
C SER A 50 21.62 -7.49 3.87
N LEU A 51 20.86 -7.25 4.94
CA LEU A 51 21.35 -6.58 6.14
C LEU A 51 22.21 -7.52 6.99
N LYS A 52 23.27 -6.99 7.59
CA LYS A 52 24.20 -7.76 8.45
C LYS A 52 23.49 -8.56 9.54
N ASP A 53 22.52 -7.93 10.20
CA ASP A 53 21.78 -8.52 11.32
C ASP A 53 20.38 -8.99 10.92
N GLY A 54 20.04 -8.96 9.62
CA GLY A 54 18.76 -9.43 9.08
C GLY A 54 17.55 -8.84 9.83
N LEU A 55 16.70 -9.71 10.34
CA LEU A 55 15.52 -9.32 11.15
C LEU A 55 15.86 -8.60 12.44
N LEU A 56 17.07 -8.82 12.99
CA LEU A 56 17.53 -8.19 14.22
C LEU A 56 18.13 -6.79 13.98
N THR A 57 18.15 -6.33 12.73
CA THR A 57 18.60 -4.98 12.39
C THR A 57 17.72 -3.95 13.09
N TYR A 58 18.37 -3.06 13.84
CA TYR A 58 17.72 -1.98 14.58
C TYR A 58 17.27 -0.87 13.61
N VAL A 59 16.00 -0.50 13.68
CA VAL A 59 15.43 0.58 12.87
C VAL A 59 15.13 1.77 13.78
N GLY A 60 15.94 2.74 13.83
CA GLY A 60 15.83 3.87 14.75
C GLY A 60 14.44 4.48 14.90
N GLN A 61 14.32 5.55 15.67
CA GLN A 61 13.04 6.22 15.92
C GLN A 61 12.33 6.57 14.61
N SER A 62 11.06 6.17 14.48
CA SER A 62 10.25 6.33 13.26
C SER A 62 10.90 5.74 12.00
N GLY A 63 11.76 4.72 12.17
CA GLY A 63 12.45 4.07 11.06
C GLY A 63 13.45 4.99 10.35
N SER A 64 14.21 5.81 11.11
CA SER A 64 15.16 6.79 10.54
C SER A 64 16.19 6.17 9.59
N ASN A 65 16.50 4.89 9.75
CA ASN A 65 17.46 4.16 8.92
C ASN A 65 16.83 3.48 7.70
N LEU A 66 15.52 3.67 7.46
CA LEU A 66 14.81 3.09 6.34
C LEU A 66 14.38 4.16 5.33
N SER A 67 14.45 3.85 4.04
CA SER A 67 13.83 4.70 3.01
C SER A 67 12.31 4.73 3.15
N GLY A 68 11.64 5.70 2.53
CA GLY A 68 10.18 5.79 2.52
C GLY A 68 9.52 4.49 2.02
N GLY A 69 10.02 3.95 0.91
CA GLY A 69 9.52 2.69 0.36
C GLY A 69 9.76 1.48 1.27
N GLN A 70 10.90 1.42 1.97
CA GLN A 70 11.17 0.36 2.95
C GLN A 70 10.23 0.43 4.16
N LYS A 71 9.95 1.64 4.66
CA LYS A 71 8.96 1.86 5.73
C LYS A 71 7.57 1.38 5.32
N GLN A 72 7.14 1.74 4.12
CA GLN A 72 5.83 1.34 3.61
C GLN A 72 5.72 -0.18 3.42
N ARG A 73 6.77 -0.81 2.87
CA ARG A 73 6.80 -2.27 2.75
C ARG A 73 6.87 -2.99 4.11
N LEU A 74 7.51 -2.40 5.13
CA LEU A 74 7.46 -2.94 6.48
C LEU A 74 6.07 -2.81 7.10
N ALA A 75 5.38 -1.68 6.90
CA ALA A 75 3.99 -1.51 7.32
C ALA A 75 3.06 -2.50 6.60
N LEU A 76 3.27 -2.73 5.30
CA LEU A 76 2.56 -3.74 4.53
C LEU A 76 2.81 -5.15 5.07
N ALA A 77 4.06 -5.52 5.38
CA ALA A 77 4.40 -6.81 5.96
C ALA A 77 3.68 -7.03 7.31
N ARG A 78 3.57 -5.98 8.15
CA ARG A 78 2.76 -6.02 9.38
C ARG A 78 1.28 -6.26 9.10
N ALA A 79 0.71 -5.55 8.13
CA ALA A 79 -0.69 -5.73 7.75
C ALA A 79 -0.98 -7.14 7.24
N ILE A 80 -0.05 -7.74 6.49
CA ILE A 80 -0.14 -9.13 6.03
C ILE A 80 -0.07 -10.10 7.21
N LEU A 81 0.89 -9.88 8.12
CA LEU A 81 1.14 -10.75 9.26
C LEU A 81 0.01 -10.73 10.29
N SER A 82 -0.73 -9.62 10.40
CA SER A 82 -1.93 -9.51 11.23
C SER A 82 -3.06 -10.46 10.79
N ASN A 83 -2.95 -11.01 9.59
CA ASN A 83 -3.88 -11.97 8.97
C ASN A 83 -5.34 -11.54 8.94
N ARG A 84 -5.61 -10.24 8.90
CA ARG A 84 -6.97 -9.69 8.83
C ARG A 84 -7.59 -9.90 7.45
N GLU A 85 -8.91 -9.98 7.38
CA GLU A 85 -9.64 -10.26 6.14
C GLU A 85 -9.65 -9.08 5.17
N MET A 86 -9.62 -7.86 5.71
CA MET A 86 -9.64 -6.63 4.93
C MET A 86 -8.38 -5.80 5.19
N ILE A 87 -7.81 -5.23 4.13
CA ILE A 87 -6.71 -4.27 4.23
C ILE A 87 -7.12 -2.99 3.52
N ILE A 88 -7.00 -1.87 4.23
CA ILE A 88 -7.22 -0.53 3.69
C ILE A 88 -5.85 0.10 3.40
N PHE A 89 -5.65 0.53 2.17
CA PHE A 89 -4.50 1.33 1.75
C PHE A 89 -4.95 2.79 1.62
N ASP A 90 -4.48 3.65 2.52
CA ASP A 90 -4.80 5.07 2.56
C ASP A 90 -3.59 5.87 2.09
N GLU A 91 -3.58 6.23 0.80
CA GLU A 91 -2.47 6.92 0.12
C GLU A 91 -1.10 6.27 0.35
N ALA A 92 -1.06 4.95 0.50
CA ALA A 92 0.11 4.19 0.93
C ALA A 92 1.31 4.26 -0.04
N THR A 93 1.15 4.80 -1.24
CA THR A 93 2.23 4.94 -2.23
C THR A 93 2.63 6.39 -2.51
N SER A 94 2.09 7.36 -1.76
CA SER A 94 2.49 8.76 -1.90
C SER A 94 3.92 8.99 -1.35
N ASN A 95 4.69 9.83 -2.04
CA ASN A 95 6.03 10.26 -1.64
C ASN A 95 7.10 9.14 -1.56
N ILE A 96 6.97 8.09 -2.36
CA ILE A 96 7.98 7.05 -2.51
C ILE A 96 8.50 6.99 -3.95
N ASP A 97 9.67 6.41 -4.14
CA ASP A 97 10.26 6.22 -5.47
C ASP A 97 9.44 5.25 -6.33
N VAL A 98 9.57 5.38 -7.65
CA VAL A 98 8.78 4.61 -8.64
C VAL A 98 8.95 3.09 -8.46
N GLU A 99 10.17 2.61 -8.22
CA GLU A 99 10.43 1.19 -8.03
C GLU A 99 9.74 0.64 -6.78
N SER A 100 9.81 1.38 -5.68
CA SER A 100 9.11 1.04 -4.44
C SER A 100 7.59 1.06 -4.62
N GLU A 101 7.06 2.04 -5.37
CA GLU A 101 5.64 2.12 -5.70
C GLU A 101 5.18 0.88 -6.47
N GLU A 102 5.89 0.51 -7.55
CA GLU A 102 5.57 -0.69 -8.33
C GLU A 102 5.56 -1.96 -7.47
N ASN A 103 6.55 -2.11 -6.59
CA ASN A 103 6.64 -3.26 -5.70
C ASN A 103 5.45 -3.35 -4.75
N ILE A 104 4.97 -2.22 -4.22
CA ILE A 104 3.78 -2.17 -3.36
C ILE A 104 2.54 -2.54 -4.17
N TRP A 105 2.36 -2.00 -5.39
CA TRP A 105 1.20 -2.32 -6.24
C TRP A 105 1.17 -3.79 -6.63
N LYS A 106 2.30 -4.40 -6.97
CA LYS A 106 2.40 -5.85 -7.22
C LYS A 106 1.95 -6.66 -6.01
N ALA A 107 2.36 -6.24 -4.80
CA ALA A 107 1.93 -6.89 -3.56
C ALA A 107 0.42 -6.71 -3.30
N ILE A 108 -0.13 -5.51 -3.51
CA ILE A 108 -1.58 -5.22 -3.37
C ILE A 108 -2.39 -6.10 -4.33
N TYR A 109 -1.96 -6.20 -5.59
CA TYR A 109 -2.62 -7.03 -6.59
C TYR A 109 -2.62 -8.52 -6.19
N ASP A 110 -1.49 -9.05 -5.71
CA ASP A 110 -1.41 -10.45 -5.25
C ASP A 110 -2.30 -10.70 -4.02
N LEU A 111 -2.40 -9.73 -3.13
CA LEU A 111 -3.28 -9.81 -1.95
C LEU A 111 -4.75 -9.75 -2.32
N SER A 112 -5.14 -8.96 -3.31
CA SER A 112 -6.54 -8.79 -3.75
C SER A 112 -7.18 -10.07 -4.26
N LYS A 113 -6.38 -11.07 -4.64
CA LYS A 113 -6.85 -12.41 -5.02
C LYS A 113 -7.38 -13.21 -3.84
N LYS A 114 -7.04 -12.82 -2.59
CA LYS A 114 -7.31 -13.62 -1.37
C LYS A 114 -7.98 -12.84 -0.26
N LYS A 115 -7.92 -11.52 -0.29
CA LYS A 115 -8.43 -10.62 0.74
C LYS A 115 -9.25 -9.49 0.14
N THR A 116 -10.11 -8.89 0.94
CA THR A 116 -10.78 -7.64 0.55
C THR A 116 -9.78 -6.50 0.66
N ILE A 117 -9.55 -5.80 -0.44
CA ILE A 117 -8.66 -4.65 -0.49
C ILE A 117 -9.49 -3.40 -0.80
N LEU A 118 -9.34 -2.38 0.02
CA LEU A 118 -9.83 -1.03 -0.24
C LEU A 118 -8.64 -0.10 -0.43
N VAL A 119 -8.60 0.60 -1.55
CA VAL A 119 -7.54 1.57 -1.85
C VAL A 119 -8.15 2.96 -1.90
N ILE A 120 -7.57 3.89 -1.16
CA ILE A 120 -7.82 5.32 -1.26
C ILE A 120 -6.60 5.92 -1.96
N SER A 121 -6.83 6.52 -3.13
CA SER A 121 -5.75 7.09 -3.95
C SER A 121 -6.27 8.32 -4.69
N HIS A 122 -5.41 9.32 -4.81
CA HIS A 122 -5.60 10.45 -5.71
C HIS A 122 -4.92 10.21 -7.08
N ARG A 123 -4.15 9.12 -7.24
CA ARG A 123 -3.54 8.68 -8.50
C ARG A 123 -4.46 7.69 -9.20
N LEU A 124 -5.18 8.15 -10.19
CA LEU A 124 -6.22 7.36 -10.86
C LEU A 124 -5.64 6.19 -11.66
N ALA A 125 -4.42 6.31 -12.19
CA ALA A 125 -3.72 5.22 -12.86
C ALA A 125 -3.64 3.94 -12.00
N ASN A 126 -3.53 4.09 -10.70
CA ASN A 126 -3.37 3.00 -9.76
C ASN A 126 -4.68 2.24 -9.43
N VAL A 127 -5.83 2.80 -9.79
CA VAL A 127 -7.14 2.23 -9.46
C VAL A 127 -7.92 1.76 -10.69
N LYS A 128 -7.37 1.90 -11.89
CA LYS A 128 -8.03 1.50 -13.16
C LYS A 128 -8.45 0.03 -13.15
N ASP A 129 -7.63 -0.85 -12.56
CA ASP A 129 -7.88 -2.30 -12.51
C ASP A 129 -8.76 -2.74 -11.32
N ALA A 130 -9.26 -1.79 -10.53
CA ALA A 130 -10.13 -2.11 -9.41
C ALA A 130 -11.46 -2.68 -9.92
N LYS A 131 -11.96 -3.74 -9.26
CA LYS A 131 -13.27 -4.33 -9.59
C LYS A 131 -14.41 -3.34 -9.46
N LYS A 132 -14.30 -2.41 -8.52
CA LYS A 132 -15.29 -1.36 -8.26
C LYS A 132 -14.60 -0.11 -7.76
N ILE A 133 -14.97 1.01 -8.34
CA ILE A 133 -14.48 2.35 -8.00
C ILE A 133 -15.67 3.12 -7.42
N TYR A 134 -15.43 3.81 -6.31
CA TYR A 134 -16.36 4.73 -5.68
C TYR A 134 -15.80 6.13 -5.78
N VAL A 135 -16.51 7.03 -6.44
CA VAL A 135 -16.09 8.40 -6.67
C VAL A 135 -16.77 9.31 -5.66
N LEU A 136 -15.95 9.98 -4.85
CA LEU A 136 -16.42 10.90 -3.81
C LEU A 136 -16.19 12.35 -4.24
N ASN A 137 -17.21 13.19 -4.09
CA ASN A 137 -17.11 14.64 -4.27
C ASN A 137 -17.79 15.36 -3.09
N LYS A 138 -17.04 16.26 -2.43
CA LYS A 138 -17.52 17.01 -1.27
C LYS A 138 -18.18 16.12 -0.21
N GLY A 139 -17.56 14.96 0.07
CA GLY A 139 -18.05 14.01 1.08
C GLY A 139 -19.26 13.18 0.66
N LYS A 140 -19.71 13.26 -0.60
CA LYS A 140 -20.84 12.47 -1.13
C LYS A 140 -20.36 11.52 -2.21
N LEU A 141 -20.92 10.32 -2.22
CA LEU A 141 -20.76 9.37 -3.32
C LEU A 141 -21.52 9.92 -4.55
N VAL A 142 -20.79 10.19 -5.63
CA VAL A 142 -21.37 10.76 -6.86
C VAL A 142 -21.45 9.76 -8.00
N GLU A 143 -20.50 8.82 -8.09
CA GLU A 143 -20.48 7.75 -9.09
C GLU A 143 -19.92 6.47 -8.49
N GLU A 144 -20.31 5.33 -9.04
CA GLU A 144 -19.73 4.04 -8.74
C GLU A 144 -19.76 3.10 -9.94
N GLY A 145 -18.70 2.32 -10.15
CA GLY A 145 -18.62 1.39 -11.28
C GLY A 145 -17.23 0.82 -11.50
N SER A 146 -17.02 0.15 -12.62
CA SER A 146 -15.71 -0.17 -13.14
C SER A 146 -15.10 1.04 -13.87
N HIS A 147 -13.79 1.04 -14.08
CA HIS A 147 -13.11 2.07 -14.88
C HIS A 147 -13.82 2.29 -16.21
N ASP A 148 -14.05 1.22 -16.99
CA ASP A 148 -14.66 1.31 -18.32
C ASP A 148 -16.08 1.90 -18.30
N SER A 149 -16.90 1.48 -17.31
CA SER A 149 -18.27 2.00 -17.21
C SER A 149 -18.29 3.48 -16.83
N LEU A 150 -17.39 3.91 -15.93
CA LEU A 150 -17.28 5.30 -15.52
C LEU A 150 -16.72 6.20 -16.64
N MET A 151 -15.78 5.69 -17.45
CA MET A 151 -15.26 6.40 -18.62
C MET A 151 -16.34 6.57 -19.70
N GLN A 152 -17.20 5.56 -19.92
CA GLN A 152 -18.32 5.64 -20.86
C GLN A 152 -19.38 6.66 -20.45
N ASN A 153 -19.62 6.84 -19.16
CA ASN A 153 -20.58 7.80 -18.62
C ASN A 153 -20.20 9.26 -18.90
N LYS A 154 -18.93 9.55 -19.20
CA LYS A 154 -18.41 10.90 -19.47
C LYS A 154 -18.83 11.93 -18.42
N SER A 155 -18.77 11.55 -17.14
CA SER A 155 -19.17 12.36 -16.02
C SER A 155 -17.96 12.70 -15.13
N TYR A 156 -18.13 12.85 -13.83
CA TYR A 156 -17.13 13.37 -12.90
C TYR A 156 -15.81 12.55 -12.91
N TYR A 157 -15.91 11.21 -12.94
CA TYR A 157 -14.73 10.34 -13.02
C TYR A 157 -13.94 10.55 -14.33
N PHE A 158 -14.64 10.65 -15.46
CA PHE A 158 -14.04 10.91 -16.77
C PHE A 158 -13.25 12.22 -16.77
N ASP A 159 -13.85 13.29 -16.22
CA ASP A 159 -13.19 14.59 -16.13
C ASP A 159 -11.94 14.53 -15.23
N MET A 160 -11.99 13.76 -14.13
CA MET A 160 -10.84 13.56 -13.24
C MET A 160 -9.68 12.85 -13.96
N VAL A 161 -9.97 11.78 -14.71
CA VAL A 161 -8.97 11.01 -15.46
C VAL A 161 -8.29 11.89 -16.50
N ASN A 162 -9.07 12.59 -17.33
CA ASN A 162 -8.54 13.45 -18.39
C ASN A 162 -7.64 14.57 -17.82
N LYS A 163 -8.08 15.22 -16.75
CA LYS A 163 -7.28 16.27 -16.10
C LYS A 163 -5.96 15.74 -15.55
N GLN A 164 -5.95 14.54 -15.00
CA GLN A 164 -4.72 13.94 -14.50
C GLN A 164 -3.77 13.57 -15.64
N GLU A 165 -4.27 12.99 -16.73
CA GLU A 165 -3.47 12.67 -17.93
C GLU A 165 -2.88 13.94 -18.57
N GLU A 166 -3.64 15.02 -18.66
CA GLU A 166 -3.15 16.32 -19.17
C GLU A 166 -2.01 16.86 -18.30
N LEU A 167 -2.13 16.77 -16.97
CA LEU A 167 -1.07 17.20 -16.04
C LEU A 167 0.19 16.35 -16.18
N GLU A 168 0.05 15.03 -16.29
CA GLU A 168 1.19 14.13 -16.48
C GLU A 168 1.90 14.40 -17.81
N LEU A 169 1.18 14.63 -18.90
CA LEU A 169 1.75 14.99 -20.20
C LEU A 169 2.47 16.34 -20.17
N SER A 170 1.95 17.32 -19.44
CA SER A 170 2.57 18.63 -19.32
C SER A 170 3.92 18.61 -18.60
N LEU A 171 4.12 17.63 -17.68
CA LEU A 171 5.38 17.47 -16.96
C LEU A 171 6.47 16.76 -17.78
N ILE A 172 6.10 16.04 -18.85
CA ILE A 172 7.05 15.34 -19.73
C ILE A 172 7.64 16.28 -20.78
N HIS A 173 7.03 17.42 -21.04
CA HIS A 173 7.45 18.39 -22.07
C HIS A 173 8.29 19.57 -21.51
N ILE A 174 8.83 19.47 -20.30
CA ILE A 174 9.83 20.39 -19.73
C ILE A 174 11.18 19.67 -19.69
#